data_323dde20300a98554eae73f0862bdd3d
#
_entry.id   323dde20300a98554eae73f0862bdd3d
#
_cell.length_a   1.000
_cell.length_b   1.000
_cell.length_c   1.000
_cell.angle_alpha   90.00
_cell.angle_beta   90.00
_cell.angle_gamma   90.00
#
_symmetry.space_group_name_H-M   'P 1'
#
loop_
_entity.id
_entity.type
_entity.pdbx_description
1 polymer ?
#
loop_
_entity_poly.entity_id
_entity_poly.type
_entity_poly.pdbx_seq_one_letter_code
_entity_poly.pdbx_strand_id
1 'polypeptide(L)'
;MISSDRKVLAPGSAVSERMKEYGALVEELHIVLLSDASHKLRNTQLDKNIWVYPTNSFLDILRPLDAARLGKKIIFKNQFVRGQSVITAQDIESGWAGMKIKNKWRIPLEVQLHADPFSPYFTGFQNMVRKLFMKKVLRNADSVRVVTESLKSKISKFTSANIQVLPIYVDKEKIENNRITFDLHARYPWHFIILAVSRLAPEKNLTLALEALALVRHRFPDTGLVIVGSGPEENRLKLLVRKLKLEGVVEFAGWQDSLTSFYKTANVFIQTSFFEGYGLSLVEAGLSGLPVITTSVGIATELAHGKDAYIYSLDSTRGKPEELFAQGIIDLIENNQKRENLRTNLRNTLESKLISKEKYLSELKSGWEKTALKIR
;
A
#
# COMPACT_ATOMS: atom_id res chain seq x y z
N MET A 1 3.03 -9.96 -17.41
CA MET A 1 2.48 -9.15 -16.28
C MET A 1 1.66 -8.00 -16.81
N ILE A 2 0.60 -7.59 -16.12
CA ILE A 2 -0.19 -6.39 -16.45
C ILE A 2 -0.19 -5.47 -15.24
N SER A 3 0.25 -4.21 -15.40
CA SER A 3 0.45 -3.26 -14.29
C SER A 3 0.01 -1.85 -14.70
N SER A 4 -0.36 -1.03 -13.72
CA SER A 4 -0.68 0.40 -13.89
C SER A 4 0.43 1.33 -13.37
N ASP A 5 1.51 0.78 -12.79
CA ASP A 5 2.57 1.58 -12.18
C ASP A 5 3.60 2.08 -13.20
N ARG A 6 3.49 3.35 -13.57
CA ARG A 6 4.37 4.00 -14.56
C ARG A 6 5.82 4.18 -14.07
N LYS A 7 6.09 4.09 -12.77
CA LYS A 7 7.45 4.15 -12.25
C LYS A 7 8.32 2.99 -12.74
N VAL A 8 7.73 1.95 -13.33
CA VAL A 8 8.47 0.88 -14.01
C VAL A 8 9.41 1.42 -15.10
N LEU A 9 9.03 2.51 -15.77
CA LEU A 9 9.83 3.16 -16.82
C LEU A 9 10.83 4.21 -16.28
N ALA A 10 10.81 4.50 -14.97
CA ALA A 10 11.74 5.46 -14.37
C ALA A 10 13.02 4.72 -13.92
N PRO A 11 14.18 4.98 -14.56
CA PRO A 11 15.44 4.32 -14.20
C PRO A 11 15.79 4.55 -12.73
N GLY A 12 16.23 3.49 -12.03
CA GLY A 12 16.60 3.56 -10.62
C GLY A 12 15.45 3.69 -9.64
N SER A 13 14.19 3.72 -10.10
CA SER A 13 13.05 3.68 -9.20
C SER A 13 12.95 2.31 -8.50
N ALA A 14 12.41 2.30 -7.27
CA ALA A 14 12.17 1.05 -6.54
C ALA A 14 11.27 0.06 -7.33
N VAL A 15 10.39 0.57 -8.19
CA VAL A 15 9.53 -0.26 -9.06
C VAL A 15 10.35 -0.88 -10.18
N SER A 16 11.21 -0.11 -10.85
CA SER A 16 12.10 -0.61 -11.90
C SER A 16 13.04 -1.68 -11.38
N GLU A 17 13.68 -1.44 -10.23
CA GLU A 17 14.59 -2.42 -9.61
C GLU A 17 13.85 -3.70 -9.20
N ARG A 18 12.67 -3.59 -8.61
CA ARG A 18 11.82 -4.74 -8.30
C ARG A 18 11.43 -5.54 -9.55
N MET A 19 11.20 -4.90 -10.69
CA MET A 19 10.90 -5.62 -11.94
C MET A 19 12.13 -6.37 -12.47
N LYS A 20 13.34 -5.86 -12.26
CA LYS A 20 14.59 -6.59 -12.58
C LYS A 20 14.72 -7.84 -11.69
N GLU A 21 14.44 -7.72 -10.39
CA GLU A 21 14.40 -8.87 -9.48
C GLU A 21 13.38 -9.93 -9.93
N TYR A 22 12.20 -9.50 -10.37
CA TYR A 22 11.18 -10.40 -10.89
C TYR A 22 11.59 -11.05 -12.22
N GLY A 23 12.25 -10.30 -13.10
CA GLY A 23 12.81 -10.83 -14.33
C GLY A 23 13.86 -11.93 -14.10
N ALA A 24 14.65 -11.81 -13.03
CA ALA A 24 15.63 -12.84 -12.66
C ALA A 24 14.99 -14.17 -12.23
N LEU A 25 13.68 -14.21 -11.94
CA LEU A 25 12.96 -15.43 -11.56
C LEU A 25 12.43 -16.23 -12.76
N VAL A 26 12.41 -15.64 -13.96
CA VAL A 26 11.77 -16.19 -15.17
C VAL A 26 12.67 -16.04 -16.38
N GLU A 27 12.42 -16.82 -17.41
CA GLU A 27 13.16 -16.70 -18.69
C GLU A 27 12.86 -15.38 -19.38
N GLU A 28 11.57 -14.99 -19.44
CA GLU A 28 11.13 -13.75 -20.05
C GLU A 28 10.02 -13.09 -19.21
N LEU A 29 10.10 -11.77 -19.04
CA LEU A 29 9.09 -10.95 -18.39
C LEU A 29 8.59 -9.88 -19.34
N HIS A 30 7.35 -10.02 -19.81
CA HIS A 30 6.65 -9.03 -20.63
C HIS A 30 5.64 -8.27 -19.78
N ILE A 31 5.82 -6.95 -19.67
CA ILE A 31 4.99 -6.07 -18.84
C ILE A 31 4.10 -5.22 -19.76
N VAL A 32 2.80 -5.45 -19.73
CA VAL A 32 1.81 -4.55 -20.37
C VAL A 32 1.48 -3.46 -19.36
N LEU A 33 1.87 -2.23 -19.68
CA LEU A 33 1.67 -1.06 -18.82
C LEU A 33 0.41 -0.31 -19.23
N LEU A 34 -0.59 -0.27 -18.35
CA LEU A 34 -1.78 0.54 -18.52
C LEU A 34 -1.41 2.03 -18.49
N SER A 35 -1.55 2.73 -19.63
CA SER A 35 -1.19 4.14 -19.78
C SER A 35 -2.14 4.86 -20.70
N ASP A 36 -2.23 6.18 -20.59
CA ASP A 36 -2.96 7.05 -21.51
C ASP A 36 -2.03 7.62 -22.60
N ALA A 37 -2.63 8.08 -23.71
CA ALA A 37 -1.91 8.56 -24.86
C ALA A 37 -1.19 9.90 -24.63
N SER A 38 -1.54 10.66 -23.60
CA SER A 38 -0.92 11.95 -23.28
C SER A 38 0.55 11.82 -22.94
N HIS A 39 0.94 10.68 -22.36
CA HIS A 39 2.33 10.41 -21.95
C HIS A 39 3.23 9.97 -23.11
N LYS A 40 2.70 9.59 -24.27
CA LYS A 40 3.45 9.17 -25.46
C LYS A 40 4.59 8.19 -25.17
N LEU A 41 4.35 7.23 -24.27
CA LEU A 41 5.37 6.26 -23.82
C LEU A 41 5.75 5.32 -24.98
N ARG A 42 6.99 4.84 -24.98
CA ARG A 42 7.50 3.90 -26.00
C ARG A 42 7.70 2.51 -25.41
N ASN A 43 7.63 1.49 -26.26
CA ASN A 43 8.07 0.16 -25.88
C ASN A 43 9.54 0.22 -25.45
N THR A 44 9.84 -0.33 -24.30
CA THR A 44 11.15 -0.23 -23.69
C THR A 44 11.61 -1.62 -23.25
N GLN A 45 12.85 -1.97 -23.54
CA GLN A 45 13.52 -3.09 -22.94
C GLN A 45 14.23 -2.60 -21.67
N LEU A 46 13.81 -3.08 -20.49
CA LEU A 46 14.36 -2.68 -19.20
C LEU A 46 15.63 -3.45 -18.86
N ASP A 47 15.70 -4.70 -19.29
CA ASP A 47 16.83 -5.63 -19.11
C ASP A 47 16.81 -6.68 -20.21
N LYS A 48 17.83 -7.54 -20.25
CA LYS A 48 18.02 -8.58 -21.29
C LYS A 48 16.76 -9.40 -21.58
N ASN A 49 15.98 -9.69 -20.53
CA ASN A 49 14.78 -10.53 -20.60
C ASN A 49 13.50 -9.81 -20.11
N ILE A 50 13.50 -8.48 -20.05
CA ILE A 50 12.36 -7.69 -19.54
C ILE A 50 11.95 -6.62 -20.54
N TRP A 51 10.69 -6.68 -20.99
CA TRP A 51 10.11 -5.70 -21.90
C TRP A 51 8.87 -5.06 -21.33
N VAL A 52 8.72 -3.75 -21.55
CA VAL A 52 7.54 -2.96 -21.17
C VAL A 52 6.83 -2.44 -22.40
N TYR A 53 5.53 -2.65 -22.46
CA TYR A 53 4.65 -2.27 -23.57
C TYR A 53 3.53 -1.37 -23.05
N PRO A 54 3.64 -0.04 -23.20
CA PRO A 54 2.58 0.89 -22.81
C PRO A 54 1.36 0.75 -23.71
N THR A 55 0.16 0.83 -23.15
CA THR A 55 -1.08 0.80 -23.94
C THR A 55 -1.32 2.10 -24.71
N ASN A 56 -0.89 3.25 -24.15
CA ASN A 56 -1.15 4.57 -24.68
C ASN A 56 -2.61 4.75 -25.14
N SER A 57 -3.54 4.35 -24.29
CA SER A 57 -4.97 4.35 -24.60
C SER A 57 -5.50 5.78 -24.74
N PHE A 58 -6.34 6.01 -25.74
CA PHE A 58 -6.92 7.34 -25.98
C PHE A 58 -7.91 7.75 -24.88
N LEU A 59 -8.65 6.80 -24.31
CA LEU A 59 -9.57 6.99 -23.20
C LEU A 59 -9.24 6.02 -22.06
N ASP A 60 -9.35 6.47 -20.83
CA ASP A 60 -9.08 5.67 -19.63
C ASP A 60 -9.89 4.37 -19.59
N ILE A 61 -11.16 4.43 -19.97
CA ILE A 61 -12.05 3.27 -20.00
C ILE A 61 -11.61 2.19 -21.01
N LEU A 62 -10.80 2.55 -22.00
CA LEU A 62 -10.27 1.61 -23.01
C LEU A 62 -8.99 0.92 -22.56
N ARG A 63 -8.28 1.42 -21.54
CA ARG A 63 -7.01 0.84 -21.05
C ARG A 63 -7.04 -0.67 -20.87
N PRO A 64 -8.05 -1.27 -20.20
CA PRO A 64 -8.09 -2.72 -20.03
C PRO A 64 -8.31 -3.47 -21.35
N LEU A 65 -9.07 -2.89 -22.29
CA LEU A 65 -9.30 -3.48 -23.62
C LEU A 65 -8.01 -3.47 -24.45
N ASP A 66 -7.31 -2.33 -24.45
CA ASP A 66 -6.06 -2.17 -25.17
C ASP A 66 -4.96 -3.06 -24.59
N ALA A 67 -4.90 -3.18 -23.25
CA ALA A 67 -4.02 -4.11 -22.59
C ALA A 67 -4.31 -5.57 -22.97
N ALA A 68 -5.59 -5.94 -23.06
CA ALA A 68 -5.97 -7.29 -23.51
C ALA A 68 -5.58 -7.54 -24.98
N ARG A 69 -5.75 -6.55 -25.87
CA ARG A 69 -5.33 -6.64 -27.27
C ARG A 69 -3.82 -6.77 -27.39
N LEU A 70 -3.09 -5.91 -26.69
CA LEU A 70 -1.63 -5.89 -26.68
C LEU A 70 -1.04 -7.18 -26.12
N GLY A 71 -1.56 -7.65 -24.97
CA GLY A 71 -1.13 -8.91 -24.38
C GLY A 71 -1.36 -10.11 -25.29
N LYS A 72 -2.51 -10.18 -26.00
CA LYS A 72 -2.77 -11.23 -27.01
C LYS A 72 -1.76 -11.20 -28.16
N LYS A 73 -1.38 -9.98 -28.63
CA LYS A 73 -0.37 -9.80 -29.69
C LYS A 73 1.01 -10.24 -29.23
N ILE A 74 1.40 -9.91 -27.98
CA ILE A 74 2.68 -10.31 -27.37
C ILE A 74 2.76 -11.84 -27.27
N ILE A 75 1.73 -12.49 -26.75
CA ILE A 75 1.68 -13.96 -26.61
C ILE A 75 1.80 -14.64 -27.97
N PHE A 76 1.09 -14.15 -28.98
CA PHE A 76 1.17 -14.70 -30.32
C PHE A 76 2.56 -14.55 -30.93
N LYS A 77 3.18 -13.36 -30.78
CA LYS A 77 4.49 -13.07 -31.36
C LYS A 77 5.62 -13.90 -30.72
N ASN A 78 5.58 -14.07 -29.40
CA ASN A 78 6.65 -14.72 -28.64
C ASN A 78 6.34 -16.20 -28.32
N GLN A 79 5.28 -16.77 -28.89
CA GLN A 79 4.93 -18.19 -28.80
C GLN A 79 4.89 -18.75 -27.36
N PHE A 80 4.29 -17.98 -26.43
CA PHE A 80 4.18 -18.40 -25.02
C PHE A 80 3.53 -19.78 -24.90
N VAL A 81 4.20 -20.67 -24.17
CA VAL A 81 3.79 -22.06 -24.01
C VAL A 81 2.88 -22.24 -22.80
N ARG A 82 1.75 -22.91 -23.01
CA ARG A 82 0.86 -23.33 -21.94
C ARG A 82 1.58 -24.32 -21.00
N GLY A 83 1.39 -24.16 -19.69
CA GLY A 83 2.08 -24.97 -18.67
C GLY A 83 3.43 -24.40 -18.24
N GLN A 84 4.01 -23.49 -19.02
CA GLN A 84 5.28 -22.81 -18.70
C GLN A 84 5.10 -21.29 -18.53
N SER A 85 3.89 -20.78 -18.72
CA SER A 85 3.61 -19.36 -18.72
C SER A 85 2.45 -19.02 -17.78
N VAL A 86 2.51 -17.85 -17.17
CA VAL A 86 1.45 -17.30 -16.29
C VAL A 86 1.17 -15.84 -16.62
N ILE A 87 -0.09 -15.45 -16.58
CA ILE A 87 -0.50 -14.05 -16.63
C ILE A 87 -0.64 -13.58 -15.19
N THR A 88 0.06 -12.52 -14.80
CA THR A 88 -0.10 -11.90 -13.47
C THR A 88 -0.66 -10.50 -13.60
N ALA A 89 -1.66 -10.16 -12.81
CA ALA A 89 -2.41 -8.91 -12.86
C ALA A 89 -2.50 -8.29 -11.45
N GLN A 90 -2.18 -6.99 -11.32
CA GLN A 90 -1.96 -6.33 -10.02
C GLN A 90 -3.16 -5.56 -9.48
N ASP A 91 -4.25 -5.44 -10.23
CA ASP A 91 -5.46 -4.71 -9.84
C ASP A 91 -6.69 -5.21 -10.61
N ILE A 92 -7.82 -4.52 -10.45
CA ILE A 92 -9.09 -4.89 -11.09
C ILE A 92 -9.03 -4.75 -12.61
N GLU A 93 -8.45 -3.66 -13.11
CA GLU A 93 -8.40 -3.36 -14.54
C GLU A 93 -7.45 -4.30 -15.26
N SER A 94 -6.28 -4.51 -14.68
CA SER A 94 -5.31 -5.49 -15.18
C SER A 94 -5.84 -6.92 -15.07
N GLY A 95 -6.58 -7.25 -13.99
CA GLY A 95 -7.25 -8.53 -13.81
C GLY A 95 -8.30 -8.81 -14.90
N TRP A 96 -9.09 -7.80 -15.27
CA TRP A 96 -10.05 -7.93 -16.38
C TRP A 96 -9.34 -8.17 -17.71
N ALA A 97 -8.28 -7.43 -18.00
CA ALA A 97 -7.46 -7.64 -19.21
C ALA A 97 -6.85 -9.04 -19.23
N GLY A 98 -6.28 -9.49 -18.09
CA GLY A 98 -5.72 -10.84 -17.90
C GLY A 98 -6.76 -11.93 -18.15
N MET A 99 -7.98 -11.78 -17.64
CA MET A 99 -9.09 -12.72 -17.90
C MET A 99 -9.44 -12.81 -19.39
N LYS A 100 -9.43 -11.70 -20.14
CA LYS A 100 -9.67 -11.70 -21.58
C LYS A 100 -8.55 -12.38 -22.39
N ILE A 101 -7.32 -12.29 -21.89
CA ILE A 101 -6.18 -13.00 -22.49
C ILE A 101 -6.27 -14.49 -22.18
N LYS A 102 -6.47 -14.87 -20.91
CA LYS A 102 -6.66 -16.25 -20.45
C LYS A 102 -7.72 -16.98 -21.28
N ASN A 103 -8.90 -16.35 -21.47
CA ASN A 103 -10.01 -16.98 -22.20
C ASN A 103 -9.67 -17.29 -23.67
N LYS A 104 -8.73 -16.55 -24.27
CA LYS A 104 -8.30 -16.83 -25.65
C LYS A 104 -7.17 -17.84 -25.72
N TRP A 105 -6.15 -17.69 -24.88
CA TRP A 105 -4.90 -18.43 -24.99
C TRP A 105 -4.77 -19.58 -23.98
N ARG A 106 -5.72 -19.65 -23.03
CA ARG A 106 -5.73 -20.66 -21.96
C ARG A 106 -4.45 -20.68 -21.11
N ILE A 107 -3.78 -19.53 -21.02
CA ILE A 107 -2.66 -19.32 -20.08
C ILE A 107 -3.26 -18.95 -18.73
N PRO A 108 -2.86 -19.63 -17.62
CA PRO A 108 -3.41 -19.38 -16.29
C PRO A 108 -3.21 -17.94 -15.81
N LEU A 109 -4.17 -17.45 -15.02
CA LEU A 109 -4.22 -16.09 -14.50
C LEU A 109 -4.04 -16.09 -12.98
N GLU A 110 -2.98 -15.43 -12.51
CA GLU A 110 -2.84 -14.98 -11.12
C GLU A 110 -3.36 -13.54 -10.99
N VAL A 111 -4.22 -13.30 -9.99
CA VAL A 111 -4.67 -11.96 -9.62
C VAL A 111 -4.04 -11.56 -8.30
N GLN A 112 -3.37 -10.41 -8.27
CA GLN A 112 -2.72 -9.87 -7.08
C GLN A 112 -3.58 -8.75 -6.50
N LEU A 113 -3.87 -8.84 -5.21
CA LEU A 113 -4.61 -7.82 -4.49
C LEU A 113 -3.74 -7.24 -3.39
N HIS A 114 -3.33 -6.01 -3.60
CA HIS A 114 -2.57 -5.24 -2.61
C HIS A 114 -3.47 -4.51 -1.63
N ALA A 115 -4.80 -4.51 -1.87
CA ALA A 115 -5.77 -3.73 -1.12
C ALA A 115 -7.16 -4.37 -1.19
N ASP A 116 -8.03 -4.10 -0.21
CA ASP A 116 -9.42 -4.59 -0.19
C ASP A 116 -10.28 -3.91 -1.27
N PRO A 117 -10.63 -4.60 -2.38
CA PRO A 117 -11.42 -4.01 -3.45
C PRO A 117 -12.90 -3.85 -3.06
N PHE A 118 -13.33 -4.42 -1.95
CA PHE A 118 -14.70 -4.39 -1.44
C PHE A 118 -14.86 -3.45 -0.24
N SER A 119 -13.82 -2.67 0.09
CA SER A 119 -13.86 -1.73 1.21
C SER A 119 -15.13 -0.87 1.20
N PRO A 120 -15.77 -0.63 2.35
CA PRO A 120 -16.90 0.29 2.49
C PRO A 120 -16.58 1.70 2.04
N TYR A 121 -15.32 2.11 2.07
CA TYR A 121 -14.86 3.41 1.57
C TYR A 121 -15.24 3.62 0.10
N PHE A 122 -15.25 2.57 -0.72
CA PHE A 122 -15.63 2.66 -2.12
C PHE A 122 -17.14 2.63 -2.28
N THR A 123 -17.76 3.81 -2.30
CA THR A 123 -19.21 4.04 -2.46
C THR A 123 -19.56 4.52 -3.86
N GLY A 124 -20.86 4.59 -4.19
CA GLY A 124 -21.37 5.11 -5.45
C GLY A 124 -21.47 4.08 -6.58
N PHE A 125 -22.17 4.45 -7.65
CA PHE A 125 -22.50 3.56 -8.78
C PHE A 125 -21.25 3.00 -9.48
N GLN A 126 -20.24 3.82 -9.74
CA GLN A 126 -18.99 3.38 -10.37
C GLN A 126 -18.29 2.28 -9.56
N ASN A 127 -18.25 2.45 -8.23
CA ASN A 127 -17.65 1.47 -7.36
C ASN A 127 -18.50 0.19 -7.21
N MET A 128 -19.81 0.29 -7.33
CA MET A 128 -20.69 -0.88 -7.42
C MET A 128 -20.36 -1.70 -8.67
N VAL A 129 -20.26 -1.07 -9.82
CA VAL A 129 -19.86 -1.71 -11.08
C VAL A 129 -18.47 -2.33 -10.95
N ARG A 130 -17.50 -1.60 -10.38
CA ARG A 130 -16.14 -2.06 -10.12
C ARG A 130 -16.12 -3.32 -9.23
N LYS A 131 -16.95 -3.36 -8.16
CA LYS A 131 -17.08 -4.53 -7.29
C LYS A 131 -17.64 -5.76 -8.05
N LEU A 132 -18.60 -5.56 -8.98
CA LEU A 132 -19.12 -6.64 -9.82
C LEU A 132 -18.04 -7.19 -10.77
N PHE A 133 -17.28 -6.30 -11.41
CA PHE A 133 -16.15 -6.71 -12.25
C PHE A 133 -15.10 -7.49 -11.46
N MET A 134 -14.76 -7.04 -10.24
CA MET A 134 -13.82 -7.76 -9.39
C MET A 134 -14.31 -9.15 -9.03
N LYS A 135 -15.58 -9.32 -8.66
CA LYS A 135 -16.16 -10.66 -8.42
C LYS A 135 -16.03 -11.56 -9.64
N LYS A 136 -16.23 -11.03 -10.84
CA LYS A 136 -16.06 -11.78 -12.09
C LYS A 136 -14.61 -12.16 -12.33
N VAL A 137 -13.66 -11.25 -12.10
CA VAL A 137 -12.23 -11.49 -12.21
C VAL A 137 -11.78 -12.57 -11.24
N LEU A 138 -12.17 -12.47 -9.96
CA LEU A 138 -11.81 -13.44 -8.92
C LEU A 138 -12.35 -14.84 -9.20
N ARG A 139 -13.58 -14.97 -9.73
CA ARG A 139 -14.13 -16.26 -10.12
C ARG A 139 -13.41 -16.92 -11.30
N ASN A 140 -12.73 -16.14 -12.13
CA ASN A 140 -11.98 -16.61 -13.28
C ASN A 140 -10.48 -16.72 -13.03
N ALA A 141 -9.99 -16.29 -11.88
CA ALA A 141 -8.59 -16.45 -11.49
C ALA A 141 -8.25 -17.94 -11.25
N ASP A 142 -7.05 -18.35 -11.62
CA ASP A 142 -6.51 -19.69 -11.31
C ASP A 142 -5.79 -19.67 -9.96
N SER A 143 -5.21 -18.53 -9.61
CA SER A 143 -4.68 -18.25 -8.28
C SER A 143 -4.91 -16.78 -7.91
N VAL A 144 -4.94 -16.51 -6.62
CA VAL A 144 -5.02 -15.16 -6.08
C VAL A 144 -3.90 -14.97 -5.07
N ARG A 145 -3.21 -13.85 -5.14
CA ARG A 145 -2.21 -13.46 -4.14
C ARG A 145 -2.67 -12.21 -3.40
N VAL A 146 -2.57 -12.24 -2.09
CA VAL A 146 -2.95 -11.15 -1.19
C VAL A 146 -1.85 -10.83 -0.22
N VAL A 147 -1.92 -9.66 0.41
CA VAL A 147 -0.85 -9.17 1.28
C VAL A 147 -1.11 -9.41 2.78
N THR A 148 -2.35 -9.77 3.17
CA THR A 148 -2.74 -10.03 4.58
C THR A 148 -3.71 -11.19 4.70
N GLU A 149 -3.73 -11.87 5.84
CA GLU A 149 -4.71 -12.93 6.16
C GLU A 149 -6.13 -12.36 6.25
N SER A 150 -6.28 -11.13 6.75
CA SER A 150 -7.56 -10.43 6.77
C SER A 150 -8.14 -10.28 5.37
N LEU A 151 -7.32 -9.88 4.39
CA LEU A 151 -7.76 -9.76 2.99
C LEU A 151 -8.11 -11.13 2.40
N LYS A 152 -7.33 -12.18 2.70
CA LYS A 152 -7.65 -13.57 2.29
C LYS A 152 -9.03 -13.99 2.78
N SER A 153 -9.32 -13.79 4.07
CA SER A 153 -10.62 -14.12 4.65
C SER A 153 -11.77 -13.38 3.98
N LYS A 154 -11.57 -12.10 3.62
CA LYS A 154 -12.60 -11.30 2.93
C LYS A 154 -12.88 -11.77 1.51
N ILE A 155 -11.86 -12.17 0.75
CA ILE A 155 -12.02 -12.53 -0.66
C ILE A 155 -12.31 -14.01 -0.90
N SER A 156 -12.05 -14.90 0.06
CA SER A 156 -12.26 -16.35 -0.07
C SER A 156 -13.68 -16.72 -0.51
N LYS A 157 -14.69 -15.94 -0.09
CA LYS A 157 -16.08 -16.11 -0.50
C LYS A 157 -16.39 -15.75 -1.96
N PHE A 158 -15.44 -15.15 -2.68
CA PHE A 158 -15.63 -14.70 -4.07
C PHE A 158 -14.87 -15.53 -5.09
N THR A 159 -14.00 -16.45 -4.66
CA THR A 159 -13.20 -17.29 -5.55
C THR A 159 -13.01 -18.69 -4.99
N SER A 160 -12.92 -19.68 -5.88
CA SER A 160 -12.49 -21.04 -5.56
C SER A 160 -11.00 -21.26 -5.85
N ALA A 161 -10.31 -20.24 -6.34
CA ALA A 161 -8.87 -20.30 -6.60
C ALA A 161 -8.08 -20.44 -5.29
N ASN A 162 -6.89 -21.04 -5.37
CA ASN A 162 -5.97 -21.02 -4.25
C ASN A 162 -5.53 -19.59 -3.93
N ILE A 163 -5.62 -19.20 -2.67
CA ILE A 163 -5.22 -17.87 -2.20
C ILE A 163 -3.92 -17.99 -1.42
N GLN A 164 -2.86 -17.41 -1.95
CA GLN A 164 -1.57 -17.28 -1.28
C GLN A 164 -1.51 -15.94 -0.54
N VAL A 165 -1.16 -15.96 0.73
CA VAL A 165 -0.80 -14.74 1.46
C VAL A 165 0.71 -14.56 1.34
N LEU A 166 1.10 -13.45 0.73
CA LEU A 166 2.50 -13.04 0.59
C LEU A 166 2.59 -11.56 0.98
N PRO A 167 3.03 -11.25 2.22
CA PRO A 167 3.22 -9.88 2.69
C PRO A 167 4.15 -9.09 1.77
N ILE A 168 4.01 -7.78 1.76
CA ILE A 168 4.95 -6.92 1.03
C ILE A 168 6.32 -7.02 1.72
N TYR A 169 7.37 -7.28 0.94
CA TYR A 169 8.73 -7.25 1.45
C TYR A 169 9.10 -5.86 1.96
N VAL A 170 9.64 -5.81 3.16
CA VAL A 170 10.15 -4.58 3.79
C VAL A 170 11.62 -4.82 4.16
N ASP A 171 12.47 -3.94 3.68
CA ASP A 171 13.91 -3.96 3.96
C ASP A 171 14.18 -3.41 5.37
N LYS A 172 14.15 -4.32 6.35
CA LYS A 172 14.39 -4.01 7.77
C LYS A 172 15.79 -3.41 7.97
N GLU A 173 16.81 -3.99 7.33
CA GLU A 173 18.20 -3.56 7.50
C GLU A 173 18.38 -2.11 7.03
N LYS A 174 17.74 -1.76 5.93
CA LYS A 174 17.74 -0.38 5.45
C LYS A 174 17.07 0.59 6.44
N ILE A 175 15.96 0.20 7.07
CA ILE A 175 15.27 1.02 8.07
C ILE A 175 16.16 1.21 9.31
N GLU A 176 16.80 0.15 9.78
CA GLU A 176 17.64 0.18 10.99
C GLU A 176 18.94 0.93 10.79
N ASN A 177 19.63 0.66 9.67
CA ASN A 177 21.00 1.18 9.41
C ASN A 177 21.03 2.60 8.85
N ASN A 178 19.91 3.13 8.35
CA ASN A 178 19.86 4.49 7.87
C ASN A 178 20.13 5.49 9.02
N ARG A 179 21.00 6.45 8.72
CA ARG A 179 21.43 7.47 9.69
C ARG A 179 20.37 8.55 9.90
N ILE A 180 20.24 9.01 11.14
CA ILE A 180 19.50 10.23 11.47
C ILE A 180 20.32 11.41 10.93
N THR A 181 19.69 12.24 10.12
CA THR A 181 20.33 13.44 9.54
C THR A 181 19.86 14.74 10.20
N PHE A 182 18.76 14.67 10.94
CA PHE A 182 18.22 15.77 11.75
C PHE A 182 17.31 15.21 12.86
N ASP A 183 17.09 16.03 13.89
CA ASP A 183 16.15 15.76 14.98
C ASP A 183 14.96 16.71 14.89
N LEU A 184 13.74 16.19 14.96
CA LEU A 184 12.51 16.97 14.95
C LEU A 184 12.40 17.86 16.19
N HIS A 185 12.86 17.41 17.35
CA HIS A 185 12.89 18.22 18.58
C HIS A 185 13.88 19.39 18.53
N ALA A 186 14.91 19.31 17.68
CA ALA A 186 15.78 20.44 17.43
C ALA A 186 15.20 21.45 16.42
N ARG A 187 14.24 20.99 15.59
CA ARG A 187 13.60 21.84 14.55
C ARG A 187 12.35 22.57 15.04
N TYR A 188 11.63 21.93 15.95
CA TYR A 188 10.32 22.43 16.42
C TYR A 188 10.32 22.58 17.93
N PRO A 189 9.64 23.60 18.49
CA PRO A 189 9.61 23.86 19.92
C PRO A 189 8.62 22.96 20.66
N TRP A 190 8.16 21.88 20.04
CA TRP A 190 7.13 21.00 20.61
C TRP A 190 7.75 19.91 21.47
N HIS A 191 7.20 19.73 22.65
CA HIS A 191 7.64 18.67 23.57
C HIS A 191 7.21 17.28 23.12
N PHE A 192 6.04 17.19 22.45
CA PHE A 192 5.54 15.91 21.92
C PHE A 192 5.20 16.07 20.43
N ILE A 193 5.81 15.23 19.59
CA ILE A 193 5.70 15.29 18.14
C ILE A 193 4.96 14.08 17.60
N ILE A 194 3.79 14.33 17.03
CA ILE A 194 3.01 13.34 16.27
C ILE A 194 3.51 13.35 14.82
N LEU A 195 3.70 12.19 14.24
CA LEU A 195 4.11 12.02 12.85
C LEU A 195 3.03 11.32 12.04
N ALA A 196 2.66 11.89 10.90
CA ALA A 196 1.86 11.25 9.87
C ALA A 196 2.66 11.19 8.56
N VAL A 197 2.77 10.01 7.95
CA VAL A 197 3.46 9.82 6.66
C VAL A 197 2.50 9.17 5.67
N SER A 198 2.06 9.93 4.68
CA SER A 198 1.13 9.43 3.66
C SER A 198 1.02 10.38 2.47
N ARG A 199 0.48 9.90 1.36
CA ARG A 199 -0.04 10.77 0.31
C ARG A 199 -1.20 11.62 0.88
N LEU A 200 -1.24 12.91 0.56
CA LEU A 200 -2.33 13.80 1.00
C LEU A 200 -3.56 13.60 0.11
N ALA A 201 -4.29 12.51 0.36
CA ALA A 201 -5.43 12.07 -0.43
C ALA A 201 -6.63 11.72 0.46
N PRO A 202 -7.87 11.78 -0.05
CA PRO A 202 -9.08 11.63 0.77
C PRO A 202 -9.11 10.33 1.58
N GLU A 203 -8.59 9.23 1.03
CA GLU A 203 -8.56 7.93 1.71
C GLU A 203 -7.64 7.90 2.93
N LYS A 204 -6.71 8.87 3.06
CA LYS A 204 -5.79 8.97 4.21
C LYS A 204 -6.41 9.67 5.40
N ASN A 205 -7.52 10.37 5.18
CA ASN A 205 -8.33 10.99 6.25
C ASN A 205 -7.52 11.81 7.27
N LEU A 206 -6.56 12.61 6.80
CA LEU A 206 -5.73 13.45 7.68
C LEU A 206 -6.54 14.51 8.45
N THR A 207 -7.80 14.74 8.06
CA THR A 207 -8.77 15.52 8.83
C THR A 207 -8.87 15.01 10.26
N LEU A 208 -9.00 13.68 10.44
CA LEU A 208 -9.11 13.07 11.77
C LEU A 208 -7.83 13.29 12.62
N ALA A 209 -6.64 13.29 12.00
CA ALA A 209 -5.41 13.59 12.73
C ALA A 209 -5.38 15.05 13.24
N LEU A 210 -5.87 16.01 12.42
CA LEU A 210 -5.95 17.42 12.79
C LEU A 210 -7.01 17.66 13.89
N GLU A 211 -8.16 17.01 13.80
CA GLU A 211 -9.24 17.11 14.80
C GLU A 211 -8.79 16.50 16.15
N ALA A 212 -8.12 15.36 16.12
CA ALA A 212 -7.54 14.75 17.32
C ALA A 212 -6.47 15.66 17.95
N LEU A 213 -5.56 16.24 17.15
CA LEU A 213 -4.57 17.19 17.63
C LEU A 213 -5.23 18.40 18.32
N ALA A 214 -6.31 18.97 17.73
CA ALA A 214 -7.01 20.08 18.33
C ALA A 214 -7.51 19.74 19.73
N LEU A 215 -8.07 18.55 19.93
CA LEU A 215 -8.53 18.08 21.26
C LEU A 215 -7.36 17.87 22.23
N VAL A 216 -6.26 17.26 21.80
CA VAL A 216 -5.06 17.04 22.62
C VAL A 216 -4.50 18.35 23.15
N ARG A 217 -4.45 19.39 22.31
CA ARG A 217 -3.84 20.68 22.66
C ARG A 217 -4.59 21.46 23.74
N HIS A 218 -5.85 21.17 24.01
CA HIS A 218 -6.54 21.74 25.17
C HIS A 218 -5.83 21.39 26.50
N ARG A 219 -5.20 20.22 26.58
CA ARG A 219 -4.50 19.77 27.78
C ARG A 219 -2.97 19.83 27.63
N PHE A 220 -2.45 19.60 26.42
CA PHE A 220 -1.02 19.55 26.10
C PHE A 220 -0.69 20.52 24.96
N PRO A 221 -0.59 21.83 25.26
CA PRO A 221 -0.41 22.88 24.24
C PRO A 221 0.89 22.76 23.46
N ASP A 222 1.92 22.10 24.02
CA ASP A 222 3.23 21.91 23.40
C ASP A 222 3.31 20.63 22.52
N THR A 223 2.14 20.15 22.03
CA THR A 223 2.06 19.05 21.10
C THR A 223 1.97 19.58 19.67
N GLY A 224 2.79 19.03 18.77
CA GLY A 224 2.75 19.36 17.35
C GLY A 224 2.57 18.12 16.44
N LEU A 225 2.21 18.37 15.19
CA LEU A 225 2.00 17.36 14.16
C LEU A 225 2.86 17.66 12.94
N VAL A 226 3.69 16.72 12.55
CA VAL A 226 4.43 16.74 11.28
C VAL A 226 3.75 15.81 10.28
N ILE A 227 3.35 16.35 9.14
CA ILE A 227 2.74 15.62 8.04
C ILE A 227 3.74 15.55 6.89
N VAL A 228 4.19 14.33 6.58
CA VAL A 228 5.15 14.07 5.49
C VAL A 228 4.43 13.46 4.29
N GLY A 229 4.60 14.05 3.14
CA GLY A 229 4.01 13.66 1.87
C GLY A 229 3.38 14.83 1.12
N SER A 230 2.82 14.55 -0.04
CA SER A 230 2.15 15.54 -0.89
C SER A 230 0.87 14.95 -1.49
N GLY A 231 -0.03 15.78 -1.99
CA GLY A 231 -1.23 15.29 -2.66
C GLY A 231 -2.33 16.35 -2.81
N PRO A 232 -3.45 15.97 -3.45
CA PRO A 232 -4.51 16.91 -3.81
C PRO A 232 -5.25 17.55 -2.62
N GLU A 233 -5.20 16.94 -1.43
CA GLU A 233 -5.87 17.43 -0.23
C GLU A 233 -5.09 18.53 0.51
N GLU A 234 -3.86 18.85 0.11
CA GLU A 234 -2.97 19.74 0.87
C GLU A 234 -3.60 21.10 1.15
N ASN A 235 -4.17 21.75 0.14
CA ASN A 235 -4.81 23.06 0.32
C ASN A 235 -6.03 22.99 1.26
N ARG A 236 -6.84 21.93 1.15
CA ARG A 236 -7.99 21.71 2.03
C ARG A 236 -7.56 21.49 3.47
N LEU A 237 -6.51 20.73 3.69
CA LEU A 237 -5.95 20.48 5.03
C LEU A 237 -5.34 21.74 5.64
N LYS A 238 -4.63 22.57 4.87
CA LYS A 238 -4.13 23.86 5.32
C LYS A 238 -5.25 24.83 5.73
N LEU A 239 -6.38 24.83 5.00
CA LEU A 239 -7.56 25.59 5.41
C LEU A 239 -8.16 25.06 6.71
N LEU A 240 -8.19 23.76 6.91
CA LEU A 240 -8.68 23.14 8.14
C LEU A 240 -7.77 23.47 9.33
N VAL A 241 -6.44 23.48 9.15
CA VAL A 241 -5.48 23.93 10.18
C VAL A 241 -5.85 25.32 10.69
N ARG A 242 -6.13 26.28 9.79
CA ARG A 242 -6.58 27.63 10.18
C ARG A 242 -7.91 27.60 10.93
N LYS A 243 -8.89 26.85 10.41
CA LYS A 243 -10.21 26.74 11.04
C LYS A 243 -10.14 26.19 12.47
N LEU A 244 -9.23 25.23 12.70
CA LEU A 244 -9.00 24.59 14.01
C LEU A 244 -8.02 25.38 14.89
N LYS A 245 -7.47 26.51 14.42
CA LYS A 245 -6.47 27.34 15.12
C LYS A 245 -5.22 26.54 15.49
N LEU A 246 -4.72 25.76 14.53
CA LEU A 246 -3.52 24.92 14.65
C LEU A 246 -2.30 25.48 13.92
N GLU A 247 -2.34 26.76 13.50
CA GLU A 247 -1.18 27.43 12.91
C GLU A 247 0.01 27.41 13.86
N GLY A 248 1.20 27.20 13.32
CA GLY A 248 2.44 27.11 14.09
C GLY A 248 2.65 25.79 14.84
N VAL A 249 1.67 24.86 14.83
CA VAL A 249 1.80 23.54 15.48
C VAL A 249 1.53 22.37 14.53
N VAL A 250 1.25 22.65 13.26
CA VAL A 250 1.18 21.67 12.19
C VAL A 250 2.17 22.05 11.10
N GLU A 251 3.06 21.12 10.76
CA GLU A 251 4.03 21.25 9.68
C GLU A 251 3.69 20.33 8.53
N PHE A 252 3.64 20.86 7.32
CA PHE A 252 3.56 20.08 6.07
C PHE A 252 4.96 20.00 5.46
N ALA A 253 5.68 18.92 5.75
CA ALA A 253 7.07 18.73 5.34
C ALA A 253 7.23 18.40 3.83
N GLY A 254 6.12 18.24 3.09
CA GLY A 254 6.15 17.87 1.68
C GLY A 254 6.63 16.44 1.46
N TRP A 255 6.91 16.10 0.20
CA TRP A 255 7.50 14.81 -0.15
C TRP A 255 8.95 14.73 0.32
N GLN A 256 9.33 13.59 0.90
CA GLN A 256 10.68 13.33 1.40
C GLN A 256 11.20 12.02 0.85
N ASP A 257 12.44 12.00 0.38
CA ASP A 257 13.10 10.78 -0.14
C ASP A 257 13.59 9.87 0.98
N SER A 258 13.93 10.45 2.15
CA SER A 258 14.31 9.71 3.35
C SER A 258 13.38 10.04 4.50
N LEU A 259 12.80 9.00 5.10
CA LEU A 259 11.86 9.10 6.22
C LEU A 259 12.50 8.78 7.57
N THR A 260 13.74 8.31 7.56
CA THR A 260 14.44 7.79 8.74
C THR A 260 14.47 8.77 9.92
N SER A 261 14.87 10.02 9.65
CA SER A 261 14.94 11.03 10.72
C SER A 261 13.56 11.33 11.29
N PHE A 262 12.53 11.39 10.44
CA PHE A 262 11.15 11.59 10.90
C PHE A 262 10.69 10.46 11.81
N TYR A 263 10.87 9.20 11.39
CA TYR A 263 10.46 8.04 12.21
C TYR A 263 11.27 7.91 13.49
N LYS A 264 12.59 8.18 13.46
CA LYS A 264 13.46 7.96 14.63
C LYS A 264 13.43 9.09 15.65
N THR A 265 12.86 10.25 15.33
CA THR A 265 12.87 11.42 16.22
C THR A 265 11.49 11.94 16.59
N ALA A 266 10.40 11.39 16.04
CA ALA A 266 9.05 11.65 16.50
C ALA A 266 8.72 10.84 17.78
N ASN A 267 7.62 11.16 18.47
CA ASN A 267 7.18 10.49 19.68
C ASN A 267 6.10 9.42 19.42
N VAL A 268 5.25 9.62 18.41
CA VAL A 268 4.19 8.69 18.03
C VAL A 268 3.89 8.82 16.53
N PHE A 269 3.59 7.70 15.89
CA PHE A 269 3.08 7.67 14.53
C PHE A 269 1.56 7.56 14.53
N ILE A 270 0.89 8.38 13.70
CA ILE A 270 -0.56 8.35 13.53
C ILE A 270 -0.94 7.98 12.10
N GLN A 271 -1.87 7.03 11.95
CA GLN A 271 -2.45 6.64 10.66
C GLN A 271 -3.97 6.63 10.77
N THR A 272 -4.63 7.56 10.09
CA THR A 272 -6.08 7.82 10.20
C THR A 272 -6.88 7.32 9.00
N SER A 273 -6.28 6.51 8.15
CA SER A 273 -6.80 6.10 6.85
C SER A 273 -8.16 5.41 6.92
N PHE A 274 -9.08 5.75 6.02
CA PHE A 274 -10.27 4.94 5.75
C PHE A 274 -9.93 3.59 5.12
N PHE A 275 -8.79 3.55 4.45
CA PHE A 275 -8.42 2.42 3.63
C PHE A 275 -6.90 2.35 3.44
N GLU A 276 -6.34 1.16 3.63
CA GLU A 276 -4.95 0.82 3.32
C GLU A 276 -4.87 -0.49 2.55
N GLY A 277 -3.86 -0.59 1.72
CA GLY A 277 -3.49 -1.86 1.12
C GLY A 277 -2.81 -2.76 2.15
N TYR A 278 -1.58 -2.44 2.46
CA TYR A 278 -0.79 -3.08 3.51
C TYR A 278 -0.55 -2.14 4.69
N GLY A 279 -0.18 -0.90 4.42
CA GLY A 279 0.17 0.09 5.44
C GLY A 279 1.68 0.13 5.69
N LEU A 280 2.48 0.28 4.62
CA LEU A 280 3.94 0.29 4.71
C LEU A 280 4.47 1.33 5.68
N SER A 281 3.88 2.53 5.71
CA SER A 281 4.29 3.59 6.63
C SER A 281 4.10 3.21 8.11
N LEU A 282 3.07 2.42 8.44
CA LEU A 282 2.89 1.85 9.78
C LEU A 282 4.01 0.85 10.10
N VAL A 283 4.33 -0.04 9.15
CA VAL A 283 5.39 -1.04 9.32
C VAL A 283 6.74 -0.36 9.51
N GLU A 284 7.05 0.64 8.67
CA GLU A 284 8.29 1.42 8.77
C GLU A 284 8.39 2.17 10.10
N ALA A 285 7.29 2.79 10.56
CA ALA A 285 7.22 3.46 11.86
C ALA A 285 7.48 2.49 13.02
N GLY A 286 6.79 1.35 13.04
CA GLY A 286 6.94 0.34 14.10
C GLY A 286 8.34 -0.28 14.13
N LEU A 287 8.93 -0.60 12.97
CA LEU A 287 10.31 -1.10 12.87
C LEU A 287 11.34 -0.04 13.26
N SER A 288 11.05 1.24 13.02
CA SER A 288 11.87 2.36 13.50
C SER A 288 11.74 2.61 15.00
N GLY A 289 10.87 1.87 15.68
CA GLY A 289 10.63 1.98 17.11
C GLY A 289 9.67 3.10 17.50
N LEU A 290 8.72 3.49 16.65
CA LEU A 290 7.65 4.39 17.03
C LEU A 290 6.43 3.61 17.55
N PRO A 291 5.81 4.00 18.66
CA PRO A 291 4.47 3.56 18.99
C PRO A 291 3.48 4.10 17.96
N VAL A 292 2.39 3.37 17.74
CA VAL A 292 1.45 3.64 16.65
C VAL A 292 0.03 3.79 17.17
N ILE A 293 -0.67 4.81 16.66
CA ILE A 293 -2.12 4.98 16.78
C ILE A 293 -2.69 4.90 15.36
N THR A 294 -3.62 3.98 15.11
CA THR A 294 -4.09 3.71 13.75
C THR A 294 -5.57 3.34 13.68
N THR A 295 -6.15 3.49 12.52
CA THR A 295 -7.41 2.86 12.16
C THR A 295 -7.22 1.37 11.88
N SER A 296 -8.30 0.57 12.01
CA SER A 296 -8.29 -0.89 11.77
C SER A 296 -8.29 -1.21 10.26
N VAL A 297 -7.17 -0.88 9.56
CA VAL A 297 -7.01 -1.10 8.11
C VAL A 297 -5.64 -1.70 7.78
N GLY A 298 -5.52 -2.38 6.65
CA GLY A 298 -4.26 -3.01 6.22
C GLY A 298 -3.71 -3.98 7.26
N ILE A 299 -2.40 -3.92 7.52
CA ILE A 299 -1.72 -4.78 8.52
C ILE A 299 -2.22 -4.52 9.95
N ALA A 300 -2.76 -3.33 10.25
CA ALA A 300 -3.29 -3.03 11.58
C ALA A 300 -4.42 -3.99 12.00
N THR A 301 -5.13 -4.62 11.05
CA THR A 301 -6.14 -5.65 11.33
C THR A 301 -5.56 -6.95 11.92
N GLU A 302 -4.26 -7.12 11.88
CA GLU A 302 -3.53 -8.28 12.40
C GLU A 302 -2.72 -7.98 13.66
N LEU A 303 -2.86 -6.77 14.20
CA LEU A 303 -2.24 -6.30 15.43
C LEU A 303 -3.24 -6.31 16.59
N ALA A 304 -2.76 -6.41 17.80
CA ALA A 304 -3.56 -6.40 19.02
C ALA A 304 -3.71 -4.99 19.59
N HIS A 305 -4.96 -4.51 19.69
CA HIS A 305 -5.27 -3.21 20.31
C HIS A 305 -4.79 -3.15 21.77
N GLY A 306 -4.12 -2.06 22.13
CA GLY A 306 -3.60 -1.81 23.49
C GLY A 306 -2.38 -2.62 23.87
N LYS A 307 -1.95 -3.58 23.04
CA LYS A 307 -0.73 -4.37 23.20
C LYS A 307 0.33 -3.99 22.16
N ASP A 308 0.00 -4.04 20.87
CA ASP A 308 0.92 -3.71 19.78
C ASP A 308 0.78 -2.24 19.36
N ALA A 309 -0.45 -1.75 19.28
CA ALA A 309 -0.79 -0.39 18.90
C ALA A 309 -2.14 0.03 19.48
N TYR A 310 -2.45 1.34 19.45
CA TYR A 310 -3.84 1.77 19.60
C TYR A 310 -4.53 1.70 18.24
N ILE A 311 -5.55 0.84 18.13
CA ILE A 311 -6.25 0.52 16.88
C ILE A 311 -7.73 0.83 17.06
N TYR A 312 -8.25 1.77 16.27
CA TYR A 312 -9.63 2.20 16.37
C TYR A 312 -10.39 1.90 15.07
N SER A 313 -11.64 1.42 15.20
CA SER A 313 -12.55 1.32 14.06
C SER A 313 -13.25 2.66 13.86
N LEU A 314 -13.33 3.14 12.61
CA LEU A 314 -14.07 4.35 12.28
C LEU A 314 -15.60 4.15 12.40
N ASP A 315 -16.08 2.91 12.36
CA ASP A 315 -17.49 2.54 12.55
C ASP A 315 -17.82 2.23 14.02
N SER A 316 -16.94 2.63 14.96
CA SER A 316 -17.09 2.30 16.37
C SER A 316 -18.25 3.07 17.00
N THR A 317 -19.09 2.36 17.77
CA THR A 317 -20.12 2.95 18.65
C THR A 317 -19.56 3.42 19.98
N ARG A 318 -18.25 3.30 20.23
CA ARG A 318 -17.59 3.58 21.52
C ARG A 318 -17.19 5.05 21.72
N GLY A 319 -17.49 5.91 20.78
CA GLY A 319 -17.14 7.33 20.84
C GLY A 319 -16.80 7.87 19.44
N LYS A 320 -16.62 9.18 19.36
CA LYS A 320 -16.21 9.82 18.10
C LYS A 320 -14.76 9.47 17.80
N PRO A 321 -14.43 9.19 16.54
CA PRO A 321 -13.06 8.82 16.17
C PRO A 321 -12.00 9.83 16.64
N GLU A 322 -12.25 11.11 16.52
CA GLU A 322 -11.32 12.16 16.94
C GLU A 322 -11.06 12.16 18.47
N GLU A 323 -12.08 11.83 19.27
CA GLU A 323 -11.97 11.71 20.73
C GLU A 323 -11.13 10.45 21.11
N LEU A 324 -11.37 9.32 20.42
CA LEU A 324 -10.60 8.09 20.66
C LEU A 324 -9.13 8.25 20.30
N PHE A 325 -8.84 8.90 19.16
CA PHE A 325 -7.47 9.19 18.76
C PHE A 325 -6.78 10.18 19.70
N ALA A 326 -7.49 11.24 20.11
CA ALA A 326 -6.98 12.19 21.09
C ALA A 326 -6.68 11.52 22.43
N GLN A 327 -7.58 10.65 22.94
CA GLN A 327 -7.35 9.91 24.17
C GLN A 327 -6.13 8.99 24.09
N GLY A 328 -5.95 8.30 22.95
CA GLY A 328 -4.77 7.47 22.71
C GLY A 328 -3.46 8.30 22.71
N ILE A 329 -3.47 9.50 22.12
CA ILE A 329 -2.31 10.40 22.15
C ILE A 329 -2.05 10.88 23.58
N ILE A 330 -3.08 11.30 24.31
CA ILE A 330 -2.97 11.77 25.71
C ILE A 330 -2.37 10.66 26.60
N ASP A 331 -2.86 9.45 26.46
CA ASP A 331 -2.33 8.30 27.24
C ASP A 331 -0.83 8.09 26.95
N LEU A 332 -0.40 8.23 25.70
CA LEU A 332 1.01 8.10 25.35
C LEU A 332 1.87 9.30 25.78
N ILE A 333 1.30 10.49 25.98
CA ILE A 333 2.00 11.63 26.57
C ILE A 333 2.22 11.40 28.05
N GLU A 334 1.20 10.97 28.78
CA GLU A 334 1.20 10.83 30.24
C GLU A 334 1.90 9.56 30.71
N ASN A 335 1.86 8.49 29.91
CA ASN A 335 2.33 7.17 30.33
C ASN A 335 3.53 6.71 29.50
N ASN A 336 4.74 7.09 29.93
CA ASN A 336 5.99 6.70 29.26
C ASN A 336 6.17 5.16 29.21
N GLN A 337 5.83 4.46 30.30
CA GLN A 337 5.95 2.99 30.35
C GLN A 337 5.04 2.32 29.31
N LYS A 338 3.81 2.82 29.15
CA LYS A 338 2.88 2.35 28.14
C LYS A 338 3.41 2.57 26.72
N ARG A 339 4.00 3.74 26.48
CA ARG A 339 4.63 4.11 25.20
C ARG A 339 5.76 3.14 24.86
N GLU A 340 6.65 2.85 25.81
CA GLU A 340 7.75 1.90 25.61
C GLU A 340 7.27 0.46 25.41
N ASN A 341 6.23 0.04 26.13
CA ASN A 341 5.63 -1.28 25.97
C ASN A 341 5.03 -1.46 24.57
N LEU A 342 4.23 -0.48 24.08
CA LEU A 342 3.66 -0.52 22.74
C LEU A 342 4.75 -0.54 21.66
N ARG A 343 5.77 0.29 21.80
CA ARG A 343 6.93 0.35 20.91
C ARG A 343 7.61 -1.02 20.79
N THR A 344 7.93 -1.65 21.90
CA THR A 344 8.61 -2.95 21.93
C THR A 344 7.74 -4.06 21.38
N ASN A 345 6.48 -4.13 21.79
CA ASN A 345 5.55 -5.17 21.35
C ASN A 345 5.26 -5.06 19.85
N LEU A 346 4.98 -3.84 19.37
CA LEU A 346 4.74 -3.61 17.93
C LEU A 346 5.92 -4.07 17.10
N ARG A 347 7.14 -3.66 17.47
CA ARG A 347 8.34 -4.05 16.77
C ARG A 347 8.49 -5.56 16.70
N ASN A 348 8.39 -6.25 17.84
CA ASN A 348 8.50 -7.71 17.92
C ASN A 348 7.42 -8.41 17.08
N THR A 349 6.18 -7.93 17.13
CA THR A 349 5.07 -8.48 16.33
C THR A 349 5.31 -8.28 14.83
N LEU A 350 5.77 -7.09 14.41
CA LEU A 350 6.08 -6.84 13.01
C LEU A 350 7.26 -7.69 12.54
N GLU A 351 8.35 -7.78 13.31
CA GLU A 351 9.52 -8.60 12.98
C GLU A 351 9.15 -10.07 12.78
N SER A 352 8.25 -10.61 13.61
CA SER A 352 7.77 -11.99 13.44
C SER A 352 6.98 -12.24 12.14
N LYS A 353 6.46 -11.17 11.54
CA LYS A 353 5.70 -11.21 10.29
C LYS A 353 6.55 -10.91 9.05
N LEU A 354 7.76 -10.40 9.23
CA LEU A 354 8.66 -10.11 8.12
C LEU A 354 9.21 -11.41 7.52
N ILE A 355 9.43 -11.36 6.23
CA ILE A 355 10.09 -12.43 5.48
C ILE A 355 11.36 -11.87 4.83
N SER A 356 12.40 -12.69 4.71
CA SER A 356 13.60 -12.28 3.99
C SER A 356 13.32 -12.06 2.51
N LYS A 357 14.17 -11.30 1.84
CA LYS A 357 14.05 -11.03 0.41
C LYS A 357 14.09 -12.32 -0.41
N GLU A 358 14.99 -13.22 -0.05
CA GLU A 358 15.15 -14.51 -0.71
C GLU A 358 13.89 -15.36 -0.57
N LYS A 359 13.32 -15.40 0.64
CA LYS A 359 12.06 -16.10 0.90
C LYS A 359 10.91 -15.49 0.12
N TYR A 360 10.81 -14.14 0.10
CA TYR A 360 9.79 -13.43 -0.68
C TYR A 360 9.87 -13.79 -2.16
N LEU A 361 11.06 -13.75 -2.75
CA LEU A 361 11.28 -14.06 -4.17
C LEU A 361 11.03 -15.54 -4.47
N SER A 362 11.46 -16.45 -3.58
CA SER A 362 11.19 -17.88 -3.68
C SER A 362 9.71 -18.21 -3.64
N GLU A 363 8.95 -17.63 -2.71
CA GLU A 363 7.50 -17.79 -2.59
C GLU A 363 6.76 -17.23 -3.81
N LEU A 364 7.21 -16.09 -4.33
CA LEU A 364 6.68 -15.47 -5.53
C LEU A 364 6.88 -16.40 -6.75
N LYS A 365 8.08 -16.91 -6.96
CA LYS A 365 8.42 -17.84 -8.04
C LYS A 365 7.59 -19.11 -7.95
N SER A 366 7.57 -19.74 -6.77
CA SER A 366 6.77 -20.95 -6.52
C SER A 366 5.28 -20.73 -6.78
N GLY A 367 4.73 -19.55 -6.43
CA GLY A 367 3.36 -19.19 -6.74
C GLY A 367 3.09 -19.13 -8.26
N TRP A 368 3.99 -18.54 -9.02
CA TRP A 368 3.89 -18.49 -10.48
C TRP A 368 4.00 -19.87 -11.13
N GLU A 369 4.98 -20.67 -10.72
CA GLU A 369 5.17 -22.05 -11.22
C GLU A 369 3.94 -22.92 -10.96
N LYS A 370 3.43 -22.93 -9.72
CA LYS A 370 2.20 -23.64 -9.35
C LYS A 370 0.99 -23.18 -10.15
N THR A 371 0.93 -21.88 -10.46
CA THR A 371 -0.17 -21.32 -11.27
C THR A 371 -0.03 -21.71 -12.72
N ALA A 372 1.17 -21.68 -13.30
CA ALA A 372 1.43 -22.06 -14.69
C ALA A 372 1.01 -23.50 -14.99
N LEU A 373 1.18 -24.41 -14.02
CA LEU A 373 0.80 -25.81 -14.12
C LEU A 373 -0.72 -26.07 -14.06
N LYS A 374 -1.53 -25.07 -13.68
CA LYS A 374 -3.00 -25.21 -13.66
C LYS A 374 -3.59 -25.21 -15.07
N ILE A 375 -3.66 -26.36 -15.65
CA ILE A 375 -4.24 -26.59 -16.97
C ILE A 375 -5.72 -26.99 -16.77
N ARG A 376 -6.64 -26.03 -16.94
CA ARG A 376 -8.09 -26.31 -17.07
C ARG A 376 -8.53 -26.24 -18.51
#